data_bd8c600ec999a1da53975bbfcb8cb9bd
#
_entry.id   bd8c600ec999a1da53975bbfcb8cb9bd
#
_cell.length_a   1.000
_cell.length_b   1.000
_cell.length_c   1.000
_cell.angle_alpha   90.00
_cell.angle_beta   90.00
_cell.angle_gamma   90.00
#
_symmetry.space_group_name_H-M   'P 1'
#
loop_
_entity.id
_entity.type
_entity.pdbx_description
1 polymer ?
#
loop_
_entity_poly.entity_id
_entity_poly.type
_entity_poly.pdbx_seq_one_letter_code
_entity_poly.pdbx_strand_id
1 'polypeptide(L)'
;KEGYKNIYFPKTTIIHYKGESTKKTSINYIMIFYKAMILFVKKHYSNKNAQTLVLLINLAILLRASISIIKRVFLKVIQPIIDAFVMFFGMYYLKNLWEKIYFLNDDYFPALYLKYIVPVYIFFWLIGIQINDGHKRPFELKSIPKGILTGTIIMLLIYALIPENLRFSRALIILGAIWSIFGLTTTRYLLSYSKINFFKILKN
;
A
#
# COMPACT_ATOMS: atom_id res chain seq x y z
N LYS A 1 9.59 29.08 -41.80
CA LYS A 1 10.84 29.81 -41.41
C LYS A 1 10.58 31.28 -41.72
N GLU A 2 10.40 32.08 -40.68
CA GLU A 2 9.91 33.47 -40.78
C GLU A 2 11.03 34.49 -40.97
N GLY A 3 12.21 34.12 -41.53
CA GLY A 3 13.29 35.05 -41.86
C GLY A 3 14.12 35.55 -40.66
N TYR A 4 13.84 35.15 -39.43
CA TYR A 4 14.61 35.55 -38.28
C TYR A 4 15.99 34.87 -38.25
N LYS A 5 17.03 35.65 -37.90
CA LYS A 5 18.40 35.18 -37.74
C LYS A 5 18.58 34.63 -36.33
N ASN A 6 19.06 33.40 -36.20
CA ASN A 6 19.50 32.86 -34.92
C ASN A 6 20.91 33.31 -34.62
N ILE A 7 21.11 34.02 -33.51
CA ILE A 7 22.40 34.52 -33.06
C ILE A 7 22.89 33.66 -31.91
N TYR A 8 24.05 33.04 -32.07
CA TYR A 8 24.72 32.34 -30.99
C TYR A 8 25.57 33.31 -30.18
N PHE A 9 25.31 33.37 -28.86
CA PHE A 9 26.03 34.24 -27.94
C PHE A 9 26.90 33.43 -26.98
N PRO A 10 28.21 33.20 -27.28
CA PRO A 10 29.07 32.29 -26.55
C PRO A 10 29.58 32.79 -25.18
N LYS A 11 29.34 34.04 -24.84
CA LYS A 11 29.89 34.71 -23.64
C LYS A 11 29.11 34.43 -22.35
N THR A 12 28.00 33.68 -22.44
CA THR A 12 27.15 33.35 -21.28
C THR A 12 27.09 31.87 -21.06
N THR A 13 27.39 31.41 -19.85
CA THR A 13 27.23 30.04 -19.44
C THR A 13 25.97 29.89 -18.59
N ILE A 14 25.02 29.08 -19.03
CA ILE A 14 23.82 28.76 -18.28
C ILE A 14 23.97 27.37 -17.70
N ILE A 15 23.90 27.25 -16.38
CA ILE A 15 23.86 25.93 -15.70
C ILE A 15 22.42 25.48 -15.67
N HIS A 16 22.09 24.40 -16.42
CA HIS A 16 20.78 23.80 -16.43
C HIS A 16 20.78 22.52 -15.59
N TYR A 17 20.21 22.59 -14.41
CA TYR A 17 20.04 21.41 -13.55
C TYR A 17 18.93 20.53 -14.13
N LYS A 18 19.32 19.34 -14.61
CA LYS A 18 18.41 18.38 -15.25
C LYS A 18 17.30 17.97 -14.29
N GLY A 19 16.08 18.44 -14.51
CA GLY A 19 14.88 18.03 -13.77
C GLY A 19 14.43 18.96 -12.65
N GLU A 20 15.15 20.04 -12.34
CA GLU A 20 14.76 20.99 -11.30
C GLU A 20 13.52 21.83 -11.68
N SER A 21 13.40 22.25 -12.94
CA SER A 21 12.23 22.99 -13.43
C SER A 21 10.97 22.14 -13.61
N THR A 22 11.12 20.80 -13.67
CA THR A 22 10.01 19.89 -13.90
C THR A 22 10.23 18.62 -13.10
N LYS A 23 9.56 18.46 -11.94
CA LYS A 23 9.49 17.20 -11.26
C LYS A 23 8.74 16.22 -12.16
N LYS A 24 9.47 15.35 -12.88
CA LYS A 24 8.96 14.41 -13.90
C LYS A 24 7.81 13.50 -13.42
N THR A 25 7.55 13.47 -12.12
CA THR A 25 6.50 12.67 -11.47
C THR A 25 5.23 13.46 -11.16
N SER A 26 5.21 14.78 -11.40
CA SER A 26 4.02 15.60 -11.13
C SER A 26 2.98 15.38 -12.23
N ILE A 27 1.72 15.25 -11.84
CA ILE A 27 0.57 15.18 -12.76
C ILE A 27 0.56 16.40 -13.68
N ASN A 28 0.92 17.56 -13.16
CA ASN A 28 1.01 18.81 -13.92
C ASN A 28 2.02 18.71 -15.08
N TYR A 29 3.20 18.10 -14.87
CA TYR A 29 4.19 17.91 -15.95
C TYR A 29 3.60 17.04 -17.09
N ILE A 30 2.93 15.96 -16.73
CA ILE A 30 2.31 15.06 -17.70
C ILE A 30 1.23 15.82 -18.51
N MET A 31 0.38 16.56 -17.82
CA MET A 31 -0.69 17.37 -18.45
C MET A 31 -0.14 18.42 -19.40
N ILE A 32 0.90 19.17 -19.01
CA ILE A 32 1.55 20.19 -19.85
C ILE A 32 2.16 19.54 -21.09
N PHE A 33 2.86 18.43 -20.94
CA PHE A 33 3.49 17.70 -22.05
C PHE A 33 2.45 17.24 -23.09
N TYR A 34 1.37 16.61 -22.65
CA TYR A 34 0.32 16.15 -23.55
C TYR A 34 -0.46 17.30 -24.18
N LYS A 35 -0.71 18.40 -23.44
CA LYS A 35 -1.33 19.61 -23.98
C LYS A 35 -0.47 20.23 -25.11
N ALA A 36 0.84 20.25 -24.94
CA ALA A 36 1.77 20.69 -25.99
C ALA A 36 1.71 19.78 -27.23
N MET A 37 1.63 18.46 -27.05
CA MET A 37 1.44 17.50 -28.15
C MET A 37 0.13 17.75 -28.91
N ILE A 38 -0.97 17.97 -28.21
CA ILE A 38 -2.28 18.27 -28.85
C ILE A 38 -2.20 19.57 -29.66
N LEU A 39 -1.59 20.61 -29.11
CA LEU A 39 -1.39 21.89 -29.83
C LEU A 39 -0.54 21.70 -31.07
N PHE A 40 0.55 20.94 -31.00
CA PHE A 40 1.39 20.61 -32.15
C PHE A 40 0.62 19.88 -33.23
N VAL A 41 -0.15 18.85 -32.87
CA VAL A 41 -0.97 18.07 -33.81
C VAL A 41 -2.00 18.96 -34.51
N LYS A 42 -2.72 19.80 -33.77
CA LYS A 42 -3.70 20.76 -34.34
C LYS A 42 -3.07 21.76 -35.30
N LYS A 43 -1.81 22.17 -35.06
CA LYS A 43 -1.11 23.15 -35.89
C LYS A 43 -0.56 22.54 -37.19
N HIS A 44 -0.12 21.27 -37.16
CA HIS A 44 0.66 20.69 -38.25
C HIS A 44 -0.06 19.63 -39.10
N TYR A 45 -1.21 19.16 -38.65
CA TYR A 45 -1.98 18.13 -39.35
C TYR A 45 -3.32 18.64 -39.86
N SER A 46 -3.83 18.07 -40.97
CA SER A 46 -5.17 18.36 -41.50
C SER A 46 -6.26 17.99 -40.48
N ASN A 47 -7.40 18.67 -40.54
CA ASN A 47 -8.47 18.52 -39.53
C ASN A 47 -8.92 17.06 -39.29
N LYS A 48 -9.04 16.22 -40.30
CA LYS A 48 -9.39 14.79 -40.13
C LYS A 48 -8.32 14.01 -39.39
N ASN A 49 -7.08 14.12 -39.81
CA ASN A 49 -5.95 13.41 -39.17
C ASN A 49 -5.63 13.97 -37.78
N ALA A 50 -5.82 15.29 -37.58
CA ALA A 50 -5.63 15.93 -36.28
C ALA A 50 -6.63 15.39 -35.24
N GLN A 51 -7.91 15.19 -35.60
CA GLN A 51 -8.91 14.66 -34.67
C GLN A 51 -8.59 13.23 -34.23
N THR A 52 -8.20 12.36 -35.14
CA THR A 52 -7.79 10.97 -34.84
C THR A 52 -6.57 10.94 -33.93
N LEU A 53 -5.54 11.75 -34.23
CA LEU A 53 -4.34 11.82 -33.41
C LEU A 53 -4.61 12.40 -32.02
N VAL A 54 -5.47 13.42 -31.90
CA VAL A 54 -5.89 13.96 -30.59
C VAL A 54 -6.65 12.91 -29.78
N LEU A 55 -7.51 12.12 -30.41
CA LEU A 55 -8.21 11.03 -29.74
C LEU A 55 -7.23 9.97 -29.20
N LEU A 56 -6.26 9.55 -30.01
CA LEU A 56 -5.22 8.60 -29.60
C LEU A 56 -4.35 9.15 -28.46
N ILE A 57 -3.99 10.43 -28.51
CA ILE A 57 -3.25 11.08 -27.43
C ILE A 57 -4.06 11.08 -26.14
N ASN A 58 -5.34 11.44 -26.18
CA ASN A 58 -6.20 11.43 -25.01
C ASN A 58 -6.38 10.01 -24.44
N LEU A 59 -6.52 9.01 -25.29
CA LEU A 59 -6.59 7.60 -24.90
C LEU A 59 -5.27 7.18 -24.18
N ALA A 60 -4.12 7.55 -24.75
CA ALA A 60 -2.82 7.27 -24.14
C ALA A 60 -2.66 7.94 -22.78
N ILE A 61 -3.16 9.18 -22.60
CA ILE A 61 -3.19 9.88 -21.30
C ILE A 61 -4.02 9.09 -20.30
N LEU A 62 -5.24 8.71 -20.66
CA LEU A 62 -6.16 7.96 -19.79
C LEU A 62 -5.55 6.62 -19.38
N LEU A 63 -5.02 5.86 -20.33
CA LEU A 63 -4.37 4.57 -20.05
C LEU A 63 -3.18 4.75 -19.09
N ARG A 64 -2.30 5.71 -19.35
CA ARG A 64 -1.15 5.98 -18.49
C ARG A 64 -1.56 6.43 -17.09
N ALA A 65 -2.57 7.30 -16.99
CA ALA A 65 -3.10 7.74 -15.71
C ALA A 65 -3.72 6.57 -14.93
N SER A 66 -4.54 5.75 -15.58
CA SER A 66 -5.16 4.55 -14.99
C SER A 66 -4.11 3.57 -14.48
N ILE A 67 -3.11 3.21 -15.29
CA ILE A 67 -2.01 2.32 -14.89
C ILE A 67 -1.25 2.90 -13.69
N SER A 68 -0.99 4.22 -13.70
CA SER A 68 -0.28 4.89 -12.59
C SER A 68 -1.09 4.84 -11.28
N ILE A 69 -2.42 5.06 -11.37
CA ILE A 69 -3.32 4.99 -10.21
C ILE A 69 -3.40 3.55 -9.70
N ILE A 70 -3.65 2.58 -10.59
CA ILE A 70 -3.71 1.15 -10.23
C ILE A 70 -2.42 0.72 -9.54
N LYS A 71 -1.27 1.06 -10.11
CA LYS A 71 0.04 0.77 -9.50
C LYS A 71 0.17 1.37 -8.10
N ARG A 72 -0.23 2.63 -7.90
CA ARG A 72 -0.14 3.29 -6.58
C ARG A 72 -1.06 2.64 -5.56
N VAL A 73 -2.30 2.34 -5.95
CA VAL A 73 -3.28 1.66 -5.08
C VAL A 73 -2.78 0.25 -4.75
N PHE A 74 -2.38 -0.53 -5.75
CA PHE A 74 -1.83 -1.87 -5.56
C PHE A 74 -0.65 -1.87 -4.58
N LEU A 75 0.34 -0.99 -4.81
CA LEU A 75 1.50 -0.89 -3.94
C LEU A 75 1.14 -0.44 -2.51
N LYS A 76 0.06 0.32 -2.32
CA LYS A 76 -0.40 0.75 -0.99
C LYS A 76 -1.15 -0.36 -0.26
N VAL A 77 -1.91 -1.19 -1.00
CA VAL A 77 -2.83 -2.20 -0.42
C VAL A 77 -2.16 -3.57 -0.27
N ILE A 78 -1.16 -3.89 -1.10
CA ILE A 78 -0.52 -5.21 -1.11
C ILE A 78 0.05 -5.61 0.26
N GLN A 79 0.63 -4.65 0.99
CA GLN A 79 1.25 -4.94 2.27
C GLN A 79 0.23 -5.25 3.38
N PRO A 80 -0.83 -4.44 3.60
CA PRO A 80 -1.92 -4.80 4.49
C PRO A 80 -2.56 -6.16 4.15
N ILE A 81 -2.66 -6.52 2.87
CA ILE A 81 -3.19 -7.82 2.45
C ILE A 81 -2.26 -8.95 2.90
N ILE A 82 -0.95 -8.84 2.65
CA ILE A 82 0.03 -9.83 3.11
C ILE A 82 -0.06 -9.99 4.64
N ASP A 83 -0.11 -8.86 5.36
CA ASP A 83 -0.22 -8.85 6.81
C ASP A 83 -1.50 -9.57 7.28
N ALA A 84 -2.65 -9.28 6.64
CA ALA A 84 -3.91 -9.95 6.94
C ALA A 84 -3.85 -11.46 6.72
N PHE A 85 -3.22 -11.92 5.63
CA PHE A 85 -3.03 -13.35 5.38
C PHE A 85 -2.17 -14.01 6.45
N VAL A 86 -1.05 -13.41 6.84
CA VAL A 86 -0.17 -13.94 7.89
C VAL A 86 -0.90 -14.05 9.22
N MET A 87 -1.68 -13.03 9.58
CA MET A 87 -2.49 -13.03 10.79
C MET A 87 -3.59 -14.09 10.72
N PHE A 88 -4.30 -14.20 9.59
CA PHE A 88 -5.39 -15.15 9.43
C PHE A 88 -4.91 -16.61 9.54
N PHE A 89 -3.85 -16.97 8.84
CA PHE A 89 -3.27 -18.31 8.92
C PHE A 89 -2.76 -18.62 10.33
N GLY A 90 -2.16 -17.63 10.99
CA GLY A 90 -1.74 -17.79 12.37
C GLY A 90 -2.92 -18.04 13.32
N MET A 91 -3.99 -17.26 13.21
CA MET A 91 -5.19 -17.42 14.01
C MET A 91 -5.89 -18.76 13.74
N TYR A 92 -5.93 -19.18 12.48
CA TYR A 92 -6.45 -20.50 12.11
C TYR A 92 -5.68 -21.63 12.81
N TYR A 93 -4.34 -21.55 12.78
CA TYR A 93 -3.48 -22.57 13.41
C TYR A 93 -3.57 -22.53 14.93
N LEU A 94 -3.55 -21.34 15.52
CA LEU A 94 -3.66 -21.15 16.97
C LEU A 94 -5.02 -21.60 17.50
N LYS A 95 -6.12 -21.34 16.77
CA LYS A 95 -7.45 -21.83 17.13
C LYS A 95 -7.46 -23.36 17.24
N ASN A 96 -7.00 -24.04 16.20
CA ASN A 96 -6.99 -25.50 16.17
C ASN A 96 -6.07 -26.11 17.27
N LEU A 97 -4.91 -25.49 17.50
CA LEU A 97 -4.02 -25.89 18.60
C LEU A 97 -4.66 -25.69 19.97
N TRP A 98 -5.32 -24.53 20.17
CA TRP A 98 -5.97 -24.20 21.43
C TRP A 98 -7.14 -25.13 21.75
N GLU A 99 -7.95 -25.46 20.77
CA GLU A 99 -9.04 -26.44 20.90
C GLU A 99 -8.50 -27.80 21.36
N LYS A 100 -7.46 -28.28 20.69
CA LYS A 100 -6.87 -29.59 20.97
C LYS A 100 -6.19 -29.70 22.34
N ILE A 101 -5.49 -28.65 22.76
CA ILE A 101 -4.72 -28.67 24.01
C ILE A 101 -5.60 -28.34 25.22
N TYR A 102 -6.49 -27.37 25.11
CA TYR A 102 -7.22 -26.81 26.24
C TYR A 102 -8.62 -27.43 26.39
N PHE A 103 -9.34 -27.59 25.28
CA PHE A 103 -10.69 -28.10 25.31
C PHE A 103 -10.78 -29.61 25.03
N LEU A 104 -9.70 -30.27 24.58
CA LEU A 104 -9.66 -31.66 24.18
C LEU A 104 -10.77 -32.04 23.17
N ASN A 105 -11.20 -31.07 22.37
CA ASN A 105 -12.28 -31.19 21.40
C ASN A 105 -11.90 -30.37 20.15
N ASP A 106 -11.91 -31.01 18.98
CA ASP A 106 -11.43 -30.43 17.73
C ASP A 106 -12.40 -29.36 17.12
N ASP A 107 -13.64 -29.27 17.62
CA ASP A 107 -14.68 -28.36 17.09
C ASP A 107 -15.36 -27.52 18.20
N TYR A 108 -14.59 -27.08 19.19
CA TYR A 108 -15.13 -26.28 20.29
C TYR A 108 -15.61 -24.88 19.82
N PHE A 109 -14.85 -24.22 18.95
CA PHE A 109 -15.25 -22.90 18.43
C PHE A 109 -16.12 -23.06 17.18
N PRO A 110 -17.30 -22.40 17.14
CA PRO A 110 -18.17 -22.46 15.98
C PRO A 110 -17.50 -21.89 14.72
N ALA A 111 -17.95 -22.34 13.54
CA ALA A 111 -17.44 -21.84 12.25
C ALA A 111 -17.54 -20.29 12.11
N LEU A 112 -18.49 -19.68 12.82
CA LEU A 112 -18.64 -18.24 12.96
C LEU A 112 -17.37 -17.54 13.48
N TYR A 113 -16.60 -18.20 14.35
CA TYR A 113 -15.38 -17.64 14.92
C TYR A 113 -14.36 -17.28 13.83
N LEU A 114 -14.02 -18.23 12.97
CA LEU A 114 -13.07 -18.00 11.88
C LEU A 114 -13.62 -17.07 10.80
N LYS A 115 -14.94 -17.15 10.54
CA LYS A 115 -15.57 -16.39 9.46
C LYS A 115 -15.77 -14.91 9.77
N TYR A 116 -16.07 -14.57 11.02
CA TYR A 116 -16.43 -13.21 11.41
C TYR A 116 -15.53 -12.62 12.50
N ILE A 117 -15.23 -13.38 13.55
CA ILE A 117 -14.51 -12.86 14.71
C ILE A 117 -13.02 -12.64 14.37
N VAL A 118 -12.37 -13.60 13.74
CA VAL A 118 -10.97 -13.48 13.34
C VAL A 118 -10.73 -12.32 12.36
N PRO A 119 -11.54 -12.08 11.31
CA PRO A 119 -11.44 -10.89 10.48
C PRO A 119 -11.60 -9.58 11.25
N VAL A 120 -12.47 -9.53 12.26
CA VAL A 120 -12.61 -8.35 13.14
C VAL A 120 -11.32 -8.11 13.94
N TYR A 121 -10.70 -9.15 14.47
CA TYR A 121 -9.42 -9.04 15.18
C TYR A 121 -8.31 -8.51 14.25
N ILE A 122 -8.21 -9.07 13.07
CA ILE A 122 -7.25 -8.64 12.04
C ILE A 122 -7.48 -7.17 11.66
N PHE A 123 -8.72 -6.75 11.53
CA PHE A 123 -9.08 -5.36 11.23
C PHE A 123 -8.55 -4.39 12.29
N PHE A 124 -8.73 -4.69 13.59
CA PHE A 124 -8.20 -3.84 14.66
C PHE A 124 -6.68 -3.83 14.71
N TRP A 125 -6.02 -4.95 14.46
CA TRP A 125 -4.56 -4.99 14.35
C TRP A 125 -4.04 -4.18 13.17
N LEU A 126 -4.68 -4.28 12.00
CA LEU A 126 -4.31 -3.47 10.83
C LEU A 126 -4.50 -1.98 11.08
N ILE A 127 -5.58 -1.57 11.75
CA ILE A 127 -5.79 -0.17 12.17
C ILE A 127 -4.67 0.26 13.12
N GLY A 128 -4.35 -0.54 14.13
CA GLY A 128 -3.27 -0.25 15.05
C GLY A 128 -1.91 -0.08 14.36
N ILE A 129 -1.59 -0.95 13.39
CA ILE A 129 -0.39 -0.84 12.56
C ILE A 129 -0.41 0.45 11.72
N GLN A 130 -1.57 0.79 11.15
CA GLN A 130 -1.72 1.99 10.33
C GLN A 130 -1.54 3.27 11.15
N ILE A 131 -2.11 3.35 12.36
CA ILE A 131 -1.96 4.48 13.28
C ILE A 131 -0.48 4.68 13.69
N ASN A 132 0.27 3.59 13.84
CA ASN A 132 1.68 3.63 14.23
C ASN A 132 2.65 3.65 13.02
N ASP A 133 2.19 4.10 11.84
CA ASP A 133 3.00 4.22 10.62
C ASP A 133 3.65 2.90 10.15
N GLY A 134 3.14 1.73 10.56
CA GLY A 134 3.75 0.44 10.25
C GLY A 134 3.69 0.03 8.78
N HIS A 135 2.87 0.71 7.96
CA HIS A 135 2.84 0.57 6.50
C HIS A 135 3.57 1.69 5.75
N LYS A 136 4.15 2.67 6.47
CA LYS A 136 4.96 3.73 5.87
C LYS A 136 6.31 3.18 5.40
N ARG A 137 6.80 3.72 4.30
CA ARG A 137 8.06 3.25 3.70
C ARG A 137 9.14 4.33 3.77
N PRO A 138 10.38 3.93 4.02
CA PRO A 138 10.89 2.58 4.32
C PRO A 138 10.32 2.03 5.63
N PHE A 139 10.18 0.70 5.74
CA PHE A 139 9.55 0.08 6.89
C PHE A 139 10.39 0.22 8.17
N GLU A 140 9.76 0.63 9.25
CA GLU A 140 10.33 0.62 10.59
C GLU A 140 9.79 -0.60 11.36
N LEU A 141 10.68 -1.53 11.71
CA LEU A 141 10.28 -2.77 12.40
C LEU A 141 9.62 -2.52 13.75
N LYS A 142 10.05 -1.47 14.47
CA LYS A 142 9.50 -1.08 15.78
C LYS A 142 8.02 -0.64 15.72
N SER A 143 7.54 -0.22 14.56
CA SER A 143 6.14 0.17 14.37
C SER A 143 5.17 -1.01 14.41
N ILE A 144 5.64 -2.23 14.09
CA ILE A 144 4.80 -3.44 14.12
C ILE A 144 4.35 -3.79 15.54
N PRO A 145 5.26 -4.03 16.50
CA PRO A 145 4.85 -4.32 17.88
C PRO A 145 3.97 -3.23 18.48
N LYS A 146 4.32 -1.95 18.27
CA LYS A 146 3.51 -0.81 18.73
C LYS A 146 2.10 -0.86 18.14
N GLY A 147 2.00 -1.10 16.84
CA GLY A 147 0.71 -1.19 16.15
C GLY A 147 -0.15 -2.36 16.63
N ILE A 148 0.44 -3.55 16.76
CA ILE A 148 -0.28 -4.73 17.29
C ILE A 148 -0.72 -4.50 18.73
N LEU A 149 0.12 -3.94 19.59
CA LEU A 149 -0.26 -3.61 20.97
C LEU A 149 -1.40 -2.59 21.01
N THR A 150 -1.32 -1.53 20.22
CA THR A 150 -2.39 -0.53 20.11
C THR A 150 -3.71 -1.19 19.68
N GLY A 151 -3.69 -1.99 18.61
CA GLY A 151 -4.88 -2.72 18.13
C GLY A 151 -5.42 -3.71 19.17
N THR A 152 -4.54 -4.41 19.90
CA THR A 152 -4.94 -5.35 20.97
C THR A 152 -5.60 -4.63 22.13
N ILE A 153 -5.07 -3.48 22.55
CA ILE A 153 -5.67 -2.66 23.63
C ILE A 153 -7.06 -2.20 23.22
N ILE A 154 -7.22 -1.64 22.02
CA ILE A 154 -8.53 -1.20 21.50
C ILE A 154 -9.50 -2.39 21.48
N MET A 155 -9.06 -3.53 20.98
CA MET A 155 -9.88 -4.73 20.89
C MET A 155 -10.28 -5.26 22.27
N LEU A 156 -9.38 -5.27 23.27
CA LEU A 156 -9.69 -5.70 24.63
C LEU A 156 -10.65 -4.76 25.34
N LEU A 157 -10.57 -3.45 25.09
CA LEU A 157 -11.54 -2.48 25.58
C LEU A 157 -12.94 -2.76 25.02
N ILE A 158 -13.04 -2.97 23.71
CA ILE A 158 -14.30 -3.34 23.07
C ILE A 158 -14.81 -4.67 23.60
N TYR A 159 -13.93 -5.67 23.71
CA TYR A 159 -14.24 -7.00 24.24
C TYR A 159 -14.84 -6.93 25.66
N ALA A 160 -14.39 -5.98 26.49
CA ALA A 160 -14.94 -5.78 27.84
C ALA A 160 -16.37 -5.27 27.83
N LEU A 161 -16.80 -4.55 26.77
CA LEU A 161 -18.11 -3.98 26.60
C LEU A 161 -19.12 -4.88 25.89
N ILE A 162 -18.65 -5.91 25.18
CA ILE A 162 -19.49 -6.83 24.42
C ILE A 162 -20.19 -7.80 25.38
N PRO A 163 -21.47 -8.21 25.10
CA PRO A 163 -22.18 -9.23 25.86
C PRO A 163 -21.42 -10.57 25.93
N GLU A 164 -21.62 -11.31 27.00
CA GLU A 164 -20.86 -12.55 27.30
C GLU A 164 -21.01 -13.61 26.22
N ASN A 165 -22.17 -13.73 25.58
CA ASN A 165 -22.45 -14.67 24.49
C ASN A 165 -21.62 -14.42 23.21
N LEU A 166 -21.03 -13.25 23.05
CA LEU A 166 -20.15 -12.90 21.93
C LEU A 166 -18.65 -12.89 22.32
N ARG A 167 -18.34 -13.17 23.57
CA ARG A 167 -16.96 -13.27 24.07
C ARG A 167 -16.43 -14.68 23.87
N PHE A 168 -15.52 -14.85 22.93
CA PHE A 168 -14.95 -16.19 22.69
C PHE A 168 -13.76 -16.47 23.62
N SER A 169 -12.54 -16.07 23.26
CA SER A 169 -11.34 -16.40 24.04
C SER A 169 -10.36 -15.24 24.11
N ARG A 170 -10.09 -14.76 25.33
CA ARG A 170 -9.05 -13.74 25.58
C ARG A 170 -7.66 -14.29 25.29
N ALA A 171 -7.45 -15.59 25.56
CA ALA A 171 -6.18 -16.24 25.30
C ALA A 171 -5.83 -16.21 23.81
N LEU A 172 -6.79 -16.46 22.91
CA LEU A 172 -6.57 -16.40 21.47
C LEU A 172 -6.27 -14.98 20.96
N ILE A 173 -6.80 -13.95 21.61
CA ILE A 173 -6.44 -12.54 21.28
C ILE A 173 -4.96 -12.30 21.59
N ILE A 174 -4.51 -12.72 22.79
CA ILE A 174 -3.12 -12.50 23.22
C ILE A 174 -2.14 -13.34 22.39
N LEU A 175 -2.45 -14.62 22.20
CA LEU A 175 -1.64 -15.53 21.37
C LEU A 175 -1.59 -15.05 19.91
N GLY A 176 -2.72 -14.58 19.40
CA GLY A 176 -2.79 -13.98 18.06
C GLY A 176 -1.96 -12.71 17.94
N ALA A 177 -1.93 -11.86 18.96
CA ALA A 177 -1.07 -10.68 18.99
C ALA A 177 0.42 -11.06 18.97
N ILE A 178 0.82 -12.04 19.80
CA ILE A 178 2.21 -12.55 19.84
C ILE A 178 2.59 -13.12 18.46
N TRP A 179 1.74 -13.98 17.89
CA TRP A 179 1.96 -14.52 16.55
C TRP A 179 2.08 -13.43 15.50
N SER A 180 1.20 -12.42 15.55
CA SER A 180 1.20 -11.32 14.58
C SER A 180 2.50 -10.51 14.66
N ILE A 181 3.00 -10.20 15.86
CA ILE A 181 4.28 -9.50 16.03
C ILE A 181 5.42 -10.31 15.41
N PHE A 182 5.51 -11.59 15.74
CA PHE A 182 6.57 -12.47 15.24
C PHE A 182 6.45 -12.69 13.73
N GLY A 183 5.26 -13.09 13.25
CA GLY A 183 5.00 -13.39 11.84
C GLY A 183 5.21 -12.18 10.94
N LEU A 184 4.70 -11.00 11.32
CA LEU A 184 4.86 -9.80 10.51
C LEU A 184 6.31 -9.29 10.51
N THR A 185 7.01 -9.35 11.64
CA THR A 185 8.42 -8.97 11.70
C THR A 185 9.25 -9.88 10.81
N THR A 186 9.01 -11.20 10.87
CA THR A 186 9.70 -12.18 10.02
C THR A 186 9.40 -11.96 8.54
N THR A 187 8.15 -11.76 8.16
CA THR A 187 7.77 -11.49 6.76
C THR A 187 8.40 -10.19 6.24
N ARG A 188 8.44 -9.11 7.03
CA ARG A 188 9.13 -7.87 6.65
C ARG A 188 10.62 -8.11 6.42
N TYR A 189 11.24 -8.85 7.33
CA TYR A 189 12.66 -9.19 7.22
C TYR A 189 12.94 -10.01 5.95
N LEU A 190 12.17 -11.07 5.70
CA LEU A 190 12.31 -11.90 4.50
C LEU A 190 12.08 -11.09 3.20
N LEU A 191 11.04 -10.26 3.17
CA LEU A 191 10.75 -9.41 2.02
C LEU A 191 11.84 -8.36 1.76
N SER A 192 12.56 -7.91 2.80
CA SER A 192 13.65 -6.96 2.65
C SER A 192 14.87 -7.52 1.91
N TYR A 193 15.05 -8.85 1.93
CA TYR A 193 16.07 -9.55 1.13
C TYR A 193 15.71 -9.61 -0.36
N SER A 194 14.44 -9.44 -0.72
CA SER A 194 14.08 -9.31 -2.11
C SER A 194 14.74 -8.05 -2.68
N LYS A 195 15.38 -8.14 -3.87
CA LYS A 195 16.01 -7.01 -4.57
C LYS A 195 15.01 -5.90 -4.96
N ILE A 196 13.76 -6.03 -4.55
CA ILE A 196 12.68 -5.08 -4.83
C ILE A 196 12.79 -3.92 -3.84
N ASN A 197 13.18 -2.75 -4.36
CA ASN A 197 13.31 -1.49 -3.57
C ASN A 197 12.06 -1.12 -2.75
N PHE A 198 10.94 -1.77 -3.03
CA PHE A 198 9.66 -1.58 -2.40
C PHE A 198 9.60 -2.08 -0.94
N PHE A 199 10.37 -3.12 -0.59
CA PHE A 199 10.36 -3.74 0.72
C PHE A 199 11.57 -3.37 1.60
N LYS A 200 12.25 -2.27 1.29
CA LYS A 200 13.38 -1.81 2.11
C LYS A 200 12.96 -1.47 3.54
N ILE A 201 13.72 -1.99 4.49
CA ILE A 201 13.63 -1.66 5.91
C ILE A 201 14.57 -0.48 6.20
N LEU A 202 14.15 0.41 7.08
CA LEU A 202 15.00 1.47 7.63
C LEU A 202 16.11 0.80 8.46
N LYS A 203 17.35 0.95 8.01
CA LYS A 203 18.51 0.55 8.81
C LYS A 203 18.76 1.67 9.81
N ASN A 204 18.51 1.41 11.09
CA ASN A 204 19.00 2.24 12.18
C ASN A 204 20.48 2.01 12.37
#